data_ef2411a1485fbff1046d3a785f18e61a
#
_entry.id   ef2411a1485fbff1046d3a785f18e61a
#
_cell.length_a   1.000
_cell.length_b   1.000
_cell.length_c   1.000
_cell.angle_alpha   90.00
_cell.angle_beta   90.00
_cell.angle_gamma   90.00
#
_symmetry.space_group_name_H-M   'P 1'
#
loop_
_entity.id
_entity.type
_entity.pdbx_description
1 polymer ?
#
loop_
_entity_poly.entity_id
_entity_poly.type
_entity_poly.pdbx_seq_one_letter_code
_entity_poly.pdbx_strand_id
1 'polypeptide(L)'
;MSNIRFLRTFIAVARYGSFAAAAEKVALTQAAVSLQMQSLEDDLKRPLFDRVGRTNRLTSIGKQVLPQAERIVALYDSMRLTGLDDEIAGSVSIGAVDSAMGALASVVTELKAQYPRLDVRLFTGKALALAPQVEAGEIDAAVIVEMAGKTPASLNWTPLYSEPLVAVGSSGGAFASAADLLASGPFLRFDRAQRTGALIERALRHNRLAVNEFLELNSLEVIVELVRQGAGVSVVPLLEYGSWASDPALVVLPLAKNTPRRVVGMLERKIHDRHAVMRVVQDSIRARSRAGHAAGDA
;
A
#
# COMPACT_ATOMS: atom_id res chain seq x y z
N MET A 1 -25.63 25.13 15.09
CA MET A 1 -24.21 24.99 14.56
C MET A 1 -23.73 23.57 14.78
N SER A 2 -23.60 22.85 13.70
CA SER A 2 -23.09 21.47 13.76
C SER A 2 -21.67 21.43 14.29
N ASN A 3 -21.47 20.71 15.39
CA ASN A 3 -20.16 20.51 15.98
C ASN A 3 -19.42 19.43 15.17
N ILE A 4 -18.10 19.55 15.02
CA ILE A 4 -17.23 18.52 14.41
C ILE A 4 -17.45 17.12 15.01
N ARG A 5 -17.88 17.07 16.29
CA ARG A 5 -18.27 15.81 16.96
C ARG A 5 -19.45 15.15 16.29
N PHE A 6 -20.44 15.90 15.78
CA PHE A 6 -21.61 15.36 15.10
C PHE A 6 -21.22 14.75 13.75
N LEU A 7 -20.26 15.36 13.05
CA LEU A 7 -19.71 14.79 11.81
C LEU A 7 -18.97 13.48 12.09
N ARG A 8 -18.19 13.39 13.16
CA ARG A 8 -17.51 12.14 13.57
C ARG A 8 -18.52 11.04 13.92
N THR A 9 -19.58 11.39 14.64
CA THR A 9 -20.65 10.46 14.97
C THR A 9 -21.40 10.00 13.72
N PHE A 10 -21.66 10.92 12.77
CA PHE A 10 -22.25 10.59 11.47
C PHE A 10 -21.41 9.59 10.68
N ILE A 11 -20.11 9.81 10.58
CA ILE A 11 -19.16 8.90 9.93
C ILE A 11 -19.18 7.52 10.62
N ALA A 12 -19.20 7.48 11.96
CA ALA A 12 -19.26 6.24 12.71
C ALA A 12 -20.57 5.47 12.43
N VAL A 13 -21.73 6.15 12.43
CA VAL A 13 -23.01 5.52 12.12
C VAL A 13 -23.03 4.98 10.69
N ALA A 14 -22.51 5.74 9.72
CA ALA A 14 -22.40 5.31 8.33
C ALA A 14 -21.53 4.06 8.17
N ARG A 15 -20.46 3.95 8.97
CA ARG A 15 -19.49 2.85 8.94
C ARG A 15 -20.02 1.58 9.62
N TYR A 16 -20.64 1.72 10.80
CA TYR A 16 -21.05 0.58 11.62
C TYR A 16 -22.51 0.16 11.41
N GLY A 17 -23.25 0.90 10.59
CA GLY A 17 -24.60 0.56 10.13
C GLY A 17 -25.71 0.65 11.18
N SER A 18 -25.39 0.95 12.45
CA SER A 18 -26.39 1.14 13.50
C SER A 18 -25.97 2.18 14.53
N PHE A 19 -26.96 2.85 15.14
CA PHE A 19 -26.70 3.84 16.19
C PHE A 19 -26.11 3.21 17.45
N ALA A 20 -26.50 1.97 17.77
CA ALA A 20 -25.96 1.25 18.92
C ALA A 20 -24.47 0.90 18.71
N ALA A 21 -24.10 0.32 17.56
CA ALA A 21 -22.72 -0.04 17.25
C ALA A 21 -21.82 1.22 17.14
N ALA A 22 -22.33 2.30 16.57
CA ALA A 22 -21.59 3.57 16.53
C ALA A 22 -21.37 4.15 17.93
N ALA A 23 -22.38 4.07 18.81
CA ALA A 23 -22.31 4.60 20.18
C ALA A 23 -21.15 3.98 20.97
N GLU A 24 -20.96 2.66 20.89
CA GLU A 24 -19.82 1.97 21.50
C GLU A 24 -18.46 2.49 20.99
N LYS A 25 -18.38 2.80 19.69
CA LYS A 25 -17.12 3.26 19.07
C LYS A 25 -16.78 4.72 19.36
N VAL A 26 -17.79 5.57 19.56
CA VAL A 26 -17.59 7.00 19.86
C VAL A 26 -17.72 7.31 21.36
N ALA A 27 -17.80 6.28 22.23
CA ALA A 27 -17.96 6.39 23.69
C ALA A 27 -19.16 7.28 24.09
N LEU A 28 -20.31 7.08 23.43
CA LEU A 28 -21.58 7.74 23.70
C LEU A 28 -22.69 6.72 23.98
N THR A 29 -23.81 7.19 24.52
CA THR A 29 -25.05 6.40 24.56
C THR A 29 -25.74 6.41 23.20
N GLN A 30 -26.50 5.38 22.89
CA GLN A 30 -27.32 5.33 21.65
C GLN A 30 -28.27 6.52 21.55
N ALA A 31 -28.86 6.98 22.66
CA ALA A 31 -29.72 8.16 22.71
C ALA A 31 -28.96 9.43 22.34
N ALA A 32 -27.73 9.62 22.82
CA ALA A 32 -26.87 10.73 22.47
C ALA A 32 -26.49 10.72 20.98
N VAL A 33 -26.17 9.55 20.42
CA VAL A 33 -25.89 9.40 18.99
C VAL A 33 -27.13 9.79 18.17
N SER A 34 -28.32 9.31 18.56
CA SER A 34 -29.58 9.65 17.87
C SER A 34 -29.87 11.16 17.88
N LEU A 35 -29.65 11.80 19.02
CA LEU A 35 -29.84 13.27 19.17
C LEU A 35 -28.83 14.04 18.32
N GLN A 36 -27.56 13.60 18.29
CA GLN A 36 -26.55 14.25 17.44
C GLN A 36 -26.86 14.11 15.95
N MET A 37 -27.36 12.95 15.51
CA MET A 37 -27.77 12.76 14.11
C MET A 37 -28.97 13.63 13.76
N GLN A 38 -29.97 13.70 14.63
CA GLN A 38 -31.10 14.57 14.42
C GLN A 38 -30.67 16.05 14.33
N SER A 39 -29.83 16.51 15.23
CA SER A 39 -29.31 17.88 15.21
C SER A 39 -28.49 18.18 13.94
N LEU A 40 -27.74 17.20 13.40
CA LEU A 40 -27.01 17.36 12.15
C LEU A 40 -27.95 17.41 10.94
N GLU A 41 -28.99 16.57 10.91
CA GLU A 41 -30.03 16.58 9.87
C GLU A 41 -30.82 17.90 9.87
N ASP A 42 -31.13 18.42 11.05
CA ASP A 42 -31.83 19.71 11.23
C ASP A 42 -30.97 20.88 10.74
N ASP A 43 -29.67 20.90 11.07
CA ASP A 43 -28.74 21.92 10.58
C ASP A 43 -28.59 21.90 9.05
N LEU A 44 -28.49 20.69 8.47
CA LEU A 44 -28.40 20.52 7.02
C LEU A 44 -29.73 20.63 6.30
N LYS A 45 -30.84 20.65 7.05
CA LYS A 45 -32.23 20.62 6.53
C LYS A 45 -32.48 19.47 5.57
N ARG A 46 -31.86 18.33 5.79
CA ARG A 46 -31.89 17.14 4.94
C ARG A 46 -31.73 15.86 5.76
N PRO A 47 -32.55 14.83 5.50
CA PRO A 47 -32.36 13.53 6.15
C PRO A 47 -31.10 12.85 5.60
N LEU A 48 -30.24 12.37 6.49
CA LEU A 48 -29.04 11.62 6.15
C LEU A 48 -29.23 10.10 6.25
N PHE A 49 -30.22 9.68 7.06
CA PHE A 49 -30.54 8.26 7.26
C PHE A 49 -32.00 7.96 6.94
N ASP A 50 -32.23 6.82 6.30
CA ASP A 50 -33.57 6.25 6.14
C ASP A 50 -33.95 5.52 7.45
N ARG A 51 -35.09 5.90 8.03
CA ARG A 51 -35.63 5.30 9.26
C ARG A 51 -36.52 4.08 8.96
N VAL A 52 -36.10 3.19 8.05
CA VAL A 52 -36.88 2.00 7.69
C VAL A 52 -36.32 0.79 8.44
N GLY A 53 -37.02 0.35 9.48
CA GLY A 53 -36.68 -0.85 10.25
C GLY A 53 -35.59 -0.66 11.30
N ARG A 54 -34.88 -1.75 11.64
CA ARG A 54 -33.81 -1.78 12.66
C ARG A 54 -32.41 -1.34 12.13
N THR A 55 -32.28 -1.09 10.83
CA THR A 55 -31.00 -0.69 10.22
C THR A 55 -31.07 0.75 9.72
N ASN A 56 -30.08 1.55 10.10
CA ASN A 56 -29.93 2.94 9.64
C ASN A 56 -29.14 2.96 8.35
N ARG A 57 -29.83 3.01 7.20
CA ARG A 57 -29.17 3.14 5.89
C ARG A 57 -29.05 4.62 5.51
N LEU A 58 -27.91 4.96 4.89
CA LEU A 58 -27.73 6.31 4.34
C LEU A 58 -28.74 6.57 3.20
N THR A 59 -29.40 7.73 3.24
CA THR A 59 -30.13 8.27 2.10
C THR A 59 -29.18 8.57 0.93
N SER A 60 -29.69 8.89 -0.25
CA SER A 60 -28.91 9.40 -1.37
C SER A 60 -28.10 10.65 -0.98
N ILE A 61 -28.69 11.52 -0.16
CA ILE A 61 -28.05 12.73 0.38
C ILE A 61 -26.99 12.34 1.41
N GLY A 62 -27.27 11.41 2.33
CA GLY A 62 -26.29 10.91 3.29
C GLY A 62 -25.03 10.36 2.60
N LYS A 63 -25.19 9.64 1.49
CA LYS A 63 -24.06 9.16 0.68
C LYS A 63 -23.24 10.27 0.02
N GLN A 64 -23.88 11.39 -0.35
CA GLN A 64 -23.17 12.56 -0.91
C GLN A 64 -22.50 13.40 0.18
N VAL A 65 -23.11 13.51 1.37
CA VAL A 65 -22.58 14.26 2.50
C VAL A 65 -21.42 13.53 3.19
N LEU A 66 -21.42 12.18 3.20
CA LEU A 66 -20.38 11.39 3.88
C LEU A 66 -18.97 11.77 3.47
N PRO A 67 -18.58 11.80 2.17
CA PRO A 67 -17.22 12.18 1.79
C PRO A 67 -16.88 13.64 2.14
N GLN A 68 -17.86 14.52 2.22
CA GLN A 68 -17.65 15.91 2.63
C GLN A 68 -17.41 16.01 4.15
N ALA A 69 -18.21 15.28 4.94
CA ALA A 69 -18.03 15.20 6.39
C ALA A 69 -16.64 14.64 6.73
N GLU A 70 -16.23 13.61 6.02
CA GLU A 70 -14.90 13.01 6.13
C GLU A 70 -13.78 14.03 5.85
N ARG A 71 -13.90 14.80 4.77
CA ARG A 71 -12.92 15.86 4.43
C ARG A 71 -12.86 16.98 5.48
N ILE A 72 -14.00 17.40 6.03
CA ILE A 72 -14.06 18.42 7.07
C ILE A 72 -13.38 17.93 8.35
N VAL A 73 -13.66 16.69 8.78
CA VAL A 73 -13.03 16.09 9.95
C VAL A 73 -11.52 15.97 9.75
N ALA A 74 -11.06 15.49 8.59
CA ALA A 74 -9.63 15.39 8.26
C ALA A 74 -8.95 16.77 8.28
N LEU A 75 -9.59 17.80 7.70
CA LEU A 75 -9.06 19.16 7.72
C LEU A 75 -8.99 19.72 9.14
N TYR A 76 -10.02 19.51 9.97
CA TYR A 76 -10.00 19.90 11.37
C TYR A 76 -8.90 19.21 12.18
N ASP A 77 -8.69 17.92 11.92
CA ASP A 77 -7.63 17.15 12.57
C ASP A 77 -6.24 17.63 12.12
N SER A 78 -6.07 17.99 10.84
CA SER A 78 -4.83 18.58 10.35
C SER A 78 -4.49 19.94 11.00
N MET A 79 -5.51 20.78 11.29
CA MET A 79 -5.28 22.03 12.03
C MET A 79 -4.77 21.81 13.45
N ARG A 80 -5.18 20.73 14.10
CA ARG A 80 -4.67 20.37 15.44
C ARG A 80 -3.22 19.87 15.39
N LEU A 81 -2.77 19.41 14.24
CA LEU A 81 -1.39 18.97 13.98
C LEU A 81 -0.47 20.12 13.54
N THR A 82 -1.03 21.28 13.19
CA THR A 82 -0.26 22.48 12.82
C THR A 82 0.40 23.06 14.08
N GLY A 83 1.70 22.81 14.23
CA GLY A 83 2.49 23.21 15.40
C GLY A 83 2.93 22.06 16.31
N LEU A 84 2.59 20.83 15.97
CA LEU A 84 3.08 19.62 16.66
C LEU A 84 4.13 18.87 15.81
N ASP A 85 5.00 19.59 15.13
CA ASP A 85 6.15 18.99 14.41
C ASP A 85 7.11 18.25 15.36
N ASP A 86 6.93 18.37 16.67
CA ASP A 86 7.82 17.77 17.67
C ASP A 86 7.35 16.42 18.22
N GLU A 87 6.18 15.87 17.83
CA GLU A 87 5.72 14.66 18.50
C GLU A 87 5.08 13.60 17.58
N ILE A 88 5.90 13.01 16.70
CA ILE A 88 5.55 11.74 16.06
C ILE A 88 5.65 10.64 17.11
N ALA A 89 4.51 10.27 17.67
CA ALA A 89 4.39 9.30 18.76
C ALA A 89 3.17 8.40 18.57
N GLY A 90 3.10 7.33 19.37
CA GLY A 90 1.99 6.39 19.39
C GLY A 90 2.25 5.13 18.56
N SER A 91 1.28 4.21 18.57
CA SER A 91 1.41 2.92 17.88
C SER A 91 0.77 2.99 16.51
N VAL A 92 1.47 2.46 15.50
CA VAL A 92 0.97 2.28 14.13
C VAL A 92 1.25 0.86 13.63
N SER A 93 0.37 0.36 12.78
CA SER A 93 0.44 -0.96 12.17
C SER A 93 0.53 -0.84 10.65
N ILE A 94 1.61 -1.33 10.07
CA ILE A 94 1.85 -1.22 8.62
C ILE A 94 2.09 -2.61 8.04
N GLY A 95 1.25 -2.99 7.06
CA GLY A 95 1.47 -4.17 6.26
C GLY A 95 2.42 -3.90 5.09
N ALA A 96 3.13 -4.90 4.61
CA ALA A 96 3.90 -4.79 3.36
C ALA A 96 3.91 -6.12 2.59
N VAL A 97 4.05 -6.04 1.26
CA VAL A 97 4.43 -7.22 0.47
C VAL A 97 5.87 -7.61 0.81
N ASP A 98 6.19 -8.91 0.77
CA ASP A 98 7.48 -9.45 1.21
C ASP A 98 8.67 -8.68 0.64
N SER A 99 8.65 -8.40 -0.65
CA SER A 99 9.71 -7.67 -1.35
C SER A 99 9.88 -6.20 -0.94
N ALA A 100 8.93 -5.61 -0.22
CA ALA A 100 9.03 -4.24 0.30
C ALA A 100 9.31 -4.21 1.81
N MET A 101 9.24 -5.35 2.49
CA MET A 101 9.38 -5.43 3.94
C MET A 101 10.76 -4.99 4.42
N GLY A 102 11.83 -5.41 3.73
CA GLY A 102 13.20 -5.03 4.10
C GLY A 102 13.42 -3.52 4.06
N ALA A 103 12.93 -2.86 3.01
CA ALA A 103 12.95 -1.40 2.86
C ALA A 103 12.20 -0.70 3.99
N LEU A 104 10.97 -1.14 4.25
CA LEU A 104 10.12 -0.57 5.29
C LEU A 104 10.71 -0.75 6.68
N ALA A 105 11.23 -1.94 7.00
CA ALA A 105 11.85 -2.22 8.29
C ALA A 105 13.09 -1.34 8.53
N SER A 106 13.92 -1.14 7.50
CA SER A 106 15.09 -0.27 7.59
C SER A 106 14.70 1.20 7.87
N VAL A 107 13.69 1.72 7.15
CA VAL A 107 13.16 3.07 7.38
C VAL A 107 12.57 3.21 8.77
N VAL A 108 11.78 2.23 9.23
CA VAL A 108 11.18 2.23 10.57
C VAL A 108 12.26 2.24 11.66
N THR A 109 13.37 1.52 11.45
CA THR A 109 14.51 1.52 12.39
C THR A 109 15.13 2.92 12.52
N GLU A 110 15.34 3.62 11.40
CA GLU A 110 15.83 5.00 11.39
C GLU A 110 14.84 5.96 12.07
N LEU A 111 13.55 5.82 11.76
CA LEU A 111 12.49 6.63 12.37
C LEU A 111 12.37 6.38 13.88
N LYS A 112 12.56 5.15 14.36
CA LYS A 112 12.57 4.85 15.80
C LYS A 112 13.70 5.54 16.55
N ALA A 113 14.87 5.70 15.92
CA ALA A 113 15.97 6.47 16.49
C ALA A 113 15.65 7.97 16.57
N GLN A 114 14.96 8.51 15.56
CA GLN A 114 14.56 9.92 15.51
C GLN A 114 13.33 10.22 16.39
N TYR A 115 12.39 9.28 16.47
CA TYR A 115 11.12 9.40 17.20
C TYR A 115 10.97 8.25 18.22
N PRO A 116 11.62 8.31 19.39
CA PRO A 116 11.64 7.20 20.35
C PRO A 116 10.26 6.76 20.86
N ARG A 117 9.26 7.68 20.82
CA ARG A 117 7.88 7.41 21.25
C ARG A 117 6.99 6.82 20.13
N LEU A 118 7.52 6.66 18.91
CA LEU A 118 6.83 5.97 17.82
C LEU A 118 6.98 4.46 17.99
N ASP A 119 5.88 3.74 18.06
CA ASP A 119 5.84 2.28 18.08
C ASP A 119 5.22 1.75 16.77
N VAL A 120 5.98 0.97 16.01
CA VAL A 120 5.57 0.47 14.69
C VAL A 120 5.52 -1.05 14.68
N ARG A 121 4.36 -1.59 14.30
CA ARG A 121 4.17 -3.02 14.05
C ARG A 121 4.15 -3.28 12.55
N LEU A 122 4.98 -4.20 12.10
CA LEU A 122 5.10 -4.57 10.70
C LEU A 122 4.53 -5.98 10.46
N PHE A 123 3.80 -6.14 9.36
CA PHE A 123 3.19 -7.41 8.94
C PHE A 123 3.48 -7.68 7.47
N THR A 124 3.82 -8.92 7.13
CA THR A 124 3.88 -9.32 5.72
C THR A 124 2.54 -9.85 5.24
N GLY A 125 2.24 -9.63 3.97
CA GLY A 125 1.04 -10.17 3.36
C GLY A 125 0.93 -9.88 1.86
N LYS A 126 0.02 -10.58 1.20
CA LYS A 126 -0.30 -10.30 -0.21
C LYS A 126 -1.13 -9.02 -0.32
N ALA A 127 -0.93 -8.22 -1.38
CA ALA A 127 -1.65 -6.96 -1.59
C ALA A 127 -3.19 -7.13 -1.52
N LEU A 128 -3.71 -8.25 -2.06
CA LEU A 128 -5.15 -8.58 -2.02
C LEU A 128 -5.69 -8.83 -0.61
N ALA A 129 -4.84 -9.26 0.33
CA ALA A 129 -5.22 -9.46 1.73
C ALA A 129 -5.03 -8.18 2.56
N LEU A 130 -3.99 -7.41 2.28
CA LEU A 130 -3.67 -6.18 3.03
C LEU A 130 -4.64 -5.03 2.73
N ALA A 131 -5.08 -4.87 1.47
CA ALA A 131 -5.96 -3.76 1.10
C ALA A 131 -7.30 -3.73 1.84
N PRO A 132 -8.03 -4.85 1.99
CA PRO A 132 -9.25 -4.91 2.82
C PRO A 132 -8.98 -4.59 4.30
N GLN A 133 -7.85 -5.01 4.86
CA GLN A 133 -7.47 -4.72 6.25
C GLN A 133 -7.24 -3.23 6.48
N VAL A 134 -6.60 -2.53 5.52
CA VAL A 134 -6.47 -1.07 5.55
C VAL A 134 -7.84 -0.41 5.49
N GLU A 135 -8.71 -0.87 4.60
CA GLU A 135 -10.06 -0.31 4.44
C GLU A 135 -10.92 -0.52 5.70
N ALA A 136 -10.84 -1.70 6.32
CA ALA A 136 -11.52 -2.01 7.57
C ALA A 136 -10.91 -1.28 8.80
N GLY A 137 -9.68 -0.75 8.66
CA GLY A 137 -8.96 -0.11 9.78
C GLY A 137 -8.31 -1.10 10.75
N GLU A 138 -8.13 -2.34 10.33
CA GLU A 138 -7.40 -3.36 11.10
C GLU A 138 -5.91 -3.06 11.13
N ILE A 139 -5.38 -2.50 10.03
CA ILE A 139 -4.04 -1.91 9.94
C ILE A 139 -4.14 -0.47 9.42
N ASP A 140 -3.16 0.37 9.77
CA ASP A 140 -3.18 1.79 9.44
C ASP A 140 -2.82 2.06 7.98
N ALA A 141 -1.85 1.32 7.44
CA ALA A 141 -1.40 1.44 6.06
C ALA A 141 -0.83 0.12 5.52
N ALA A 142 -0.64 0.05 4.21
CA ALA A 142 0.07 -1.05 3.57
C ALA A 142 0.99 -0.57 2.43
N VAL A 143 2.22 -1.06 2.40
CA VAL A 143 3.17 -0.86 1.30
C VAL A 143 3.00 -2.01 0.31
N ILE A 144 2.38 -1.73 -0.83
CA ILE A 144 1.96 -2.72 -1.82
C ILE A 144 2.31 -2.31 -3.24
N VAL A 145 2.30 -3.28 -4.14
CA VAL A 145 2.36 -3.00 -5.58
C VAL A 145 1.07 -2.32 -6.04
N GLU A 146 1.18 -1.40 -6.99
CA GLU A 146 0.03 -0.72 -7.60
C GLU A 146 -1.08 -1.70 -7.96
N MET A 147 -2.29 -1.46 -7.46
CA MET A 147 -3.44 -2.31 -7.70
C MET A 147 -3.95 -2.19 -9.14
N ALA A 148 -4.59 -3.24 -9.65
CA ALA A 148 -5.32 -3.15 -10.92
C ALA A 148 -6.64 -2.41 -10.71
N GLY A 149 -6.95 -1.46 -11.59
CA GLY A 149 -8.21 -0.70 -11.54
C GLY A 149 -8.13 0.54 -10.64
N LYS A 150 -9.31 1.04 -10.27
CA LYS A 150 -9.40 2.25 -9.43
C LYS A 150 -9.24 1.90 -7.96
N THR A 151 -8.42 2.66 -7.27
CA THR A 151 -8.35 2.62 -5.80
C THR A 151 -9.75 2.92 -5.22
N PRO A 152 -10.24 2.14 -4.23
CA PRO A 152 -11.50 2.43 -3.55
C PRO A 152 -11.60 3.88 -3.09
N ALA A 153 -12.81 4.45 -3.11
CA ALA A 153 -13.01 5.86 -2.77
C ALA A 153 -12.63 6.21 -1.31
N SER A 154 -12.66 5.22 -0.42
CA SER A 154 -12.24 5.30 0.99
C SER A 154 -10.73 5.33 1.19
N LEU A 155 -9.96 4.89 0.19
CA LEU A 155 -8.52 4.72 0.27
C LEU A 155 -7.79 5.78 -0.56
N ASN A 156 -6.55 6.04 -0.17
CA ASN A 156 -5.56 6.81 -0.91
C ASN A 156 -4.36 5.91 -1.18
N TRP A 157 -3.92 5.85 -2.44
CA TRP A 157 -2.70 5.15 -2.81
C TRP A 157 -1.66 6.16 -3.31
N THR A 158 -0.51 6.17 -2.67
CA THR A 158 0.55 7.14 -2.92
C THR A 158 1.78 6.40 -3.44
N PRO A 159 2.27 6.66 -4.68
CA PRO A 159 3.47 6.01 -5.21
C PRO A 159 4.70 6.42 -4.41
N LEU A 160 5.57 5.46 -4.10
CA LEU A 160 6.81 5.65 -3.37
C LEU A 160 8.03 5.54 -4.29
N TYR A 161 8.15 4.42 -5.00
CA TYR A 161 9.25 4.14 -5.93
C TYR A 161 8.81 3.20 -7.06
N SER A 162 9.67 3.04 -8.07
CA SER A 162 9.41 2.16 -9.20
C SER A 162 10.63 1.31 -9.55
N GLU A 163 10.39 0.02 -9.79
CA GLU A 163 11.41 -0.98 -10.08
C GLU A 163 11.32 -1.43 -11.54
N PRO A 164 12.42 -1.41 -12.29
CA PRO A 164 12.44 -2.01 -13.62
C PRO A 164 12.35 -3.53 -13.52
N LEU A 165 11.84 -4.19 -14.56
CA LEU A 165 11.93 -5.62 -14.72
C LEU A 165 13.24 -5.96 -15.41
N VAL A 166 13.93 -7.00 -14.92
CA VAL A 166 15.20 -7.49 -15.45
C VAL A 166 15.13 -8.99 -15.69
N ALA A 167 15.88 -9.47 -16.68
CA ALA A 167 16.15 -10.89 -16.83
C ALA A 167 17.30 -11.27 -15.89
N VAL A 168 17.18 -12.43 -15.24
CA VAL A 168 18.18 -12.96 -14.31
C VAL A 168 18.51 -14.41 -14.64
N GLY A 169 19.80 -14.74 -14.60
CA GLY A 169 20.35 -16.08 -14.78
C GLY A 169 21.60 -16.29 -13.95
N SER A 170 22.13 -17.53 -13.89
CA SER A 170 23.41 -17.80 -13.23
C SER A 170 24.59 -17.29 -14.07
N SER A 171 25.70 -16.96 -13.42
CA SER A 171 26.90 -16.37 -14.06
C SER A 171 27.74 -17.33 -14.92
N GLY A 172 27.25 -18.56 -15.14
CA GLY A 172 27.99 -19.60 -15.90
C GLY A 172 28.02 -19.43 -17.43
N GLY A 173 27.46 -18.35 -18.00
CA GLY A 173 27.40 -18.10 -19.43
C GLY A 173 27.64 -16.64 -19.82
N ALA A 174 28.09 -16.42 -21.07
CA ALA A 174 28.14 -15.08 -21.66
C ALA A 174 26.87 -14.87 -22.51
N PHE A 175 26.05 -13.90 -22.16
CA PHE A 175 24.79 -13.59 -22.86
C PHE A 175 24.86 -12.21 -23.47
N ALA A 176 24.52 -12.11 -24.75
CA ALA A 176 24.52 -10.84 -25.48
C ALA A 176 23.27 -9.98 -25.18
N SER A 177 22.18 -10.63 -24.77
CA SER A 177 20.89 -9.98 -24.52
C SER A 177 20.04 -10.71 -23.48
N ALA A 178 19.01 -10.03 -22.96
CA ALA A 178 18.00 -10.68 -22.12
C ALA A 178 17.26 -11.81 -22.83
N ALA A 179 17.09 -11.73 -24.15
CA ALA A 179 16.47 -12.80 -24.94
C ALA A 179 17.34 -14.06 -24.96
N ASP A 180 18.67 -13.91 -25.17
CA ASP A 180 19.61 -15.02 -25.14
C ASP A 180 19.66 -15.70 -23.78
N LEU A 181 19.67 -14.86 -22.71
CA LEU A 181 19.63 -15.35 -21.34
C LEU A 181 18.37 -16.17 -21.08
N LEU A 182 17.19 -15.64 -21.45
CA LEU A 182 15.92 -16.31 -21.19
C LEU A 182 15.70 -17.57 -22.06
N ALA A 183 16.37 -17.66 -23.19
CA ALA A 183 16.36 -18.87 -24.03
C ALA A 183 17.34 -19.95 -23.55
N SER A 184 18.27 -19.64 -22.64
CA SER A 184 19.35 -20.57 -22.25
C SER A 184 18.92 -21.63 -21.24
N GLY A 185 17.75 -21.55 -20.65
CA GLY A 185 17.33 -22.50 -19.61
C GLY A 185 15.83 -22.48 -19.30
N PRO A 186 15.41 -23.38 -18.40
CA PRO A 186 14.02 -23.42 -17.95
C PRO A 186 13.62 -22.14 -17.20
N PHE A 187 12.40 -21.66 -17.47
CA PHE A 187 11.91 -20.40 -16.91
C PHE A 187 11.21 -20.60 -15.57
N LEU A 188 11.71 -19.95 -14.54
CA LEU A 188 11.11 -19.89 -13.22
C LEU A 188 10.17 -18.69 -13.17
N ARG A 189 8.89 -18.97 -13.11
CA ARG A 189 7.82 -17.95 -13.21
C ARG A 189 7.38 -17.47 -11.84
N PHE A 190 7.17 -16.18 -11.72
CA PHE A 190 6.47 -15.61 -10.57
C PHE A 190 4.95 -15.73 -10.75
N ASP A 191 4.24 -16.06 -9.68
CA ASP A 191 2.78 -16.31 -9.60
C ASP A 191 1.96 -15.28 -10.41
N ARG A 192 1.31 -15.78 -11.47
CA ARG A 192 0.49 -14.99 -12.41
C ARG A 192 -0.73 -14.35 -11.77
N ALA A 193 -1.25 -14.90 -10.68
CA ALA A 193 -2.38 -14.36 -9.97
C ALA A 193 -2.01 -13.08 -9.21
N GLN A 194 -0.73 -12.86 -8.95
CA GLN A 194 -0.24 -11.64 -8.30
C GLN A 194 0.03 -10.53 -9.32
N ARG A 195 -0.07 -9.29 -8.86
CA ARG A 195 0.16 -8.10 -9.70
C ARG A 195 1.52 -8.08 -10.37
N THR A 196 2.56 -8.49 -9.66
CA THR A 196 3.93 -8.59 -10.20
C THR A 196 4.01 -9.64 -11.33
N GLY A 197 3.38 -10.79 -11.16
CA GLY A 197 3.35 -11.83 -12.21
C GLY A 197 2.60 -11.37 -13.46
N ALA A 198 1.46 -10.71 -13.31
CA ALA A 198 0.74 -10.12 -14.44
C ALA A 198 1.57 -9.03 -15.17
N LEU A 199 2.41 -8.29 -14.43
CA LEU A 199 3.32 -7.30 -15.01
C LEU A 199 4.46 -7.98 -15.78
N ILE A 200 5.05 -9.03 -15.23
CA ILE A 200 6.08 -9.84 -15.90
C ILE A 200 5.53 -10.43 -17.21
N GLU A 201 4.32 -10.98 -17.16
CA GLU A 201 3.65 -11.53 -18.35
C GLU A 201 3.46 -10.48 -19.45
N ARG A 202 3.06 -9.26 -19.05
CA ARG A 202 2.96 -8.12 -19.98
C ARG A 202 4.33 -7.74 -20.55
N ALA A 203 5.37 -7.76 -19.72
CA ALA A 203 6.74 -7.44 -20.15
C ALA A 203 7.28 -8.47 -21.15
N LEU A 204 7.07 -9.76 -20.91
CA LEU A 204 7.46 -10.82 -21.84
C LEU A 204 6.78 -10.64 -23.20
N ARG A 205 5.46 -10.40 -23.21
CA ARG A 205 4.71 -10.13 -24.46
C ARG A 205 5.16 -8.86 -25.16
N HIS A 206 5.36 -7.78 -24.42
CA HIS A 206 5.79 -6.49 -24.95
C HIS A 206 7.16 -6.61 -25.65
N ASN A 207 8.08 -7.34 -25.06
CA ASN A 207 9.42 -7.54 -25.58
C ASN A 207 9.52 -8.74 -26.55
N ARG A 208 8.41 -9.44 -26.85
CA ARG A 208 8.35 -10.64 -27.68
C ARG A 208 9.33 -11.73 -27.24
N LEU A 209 9.46 -11.91 -25.93
CA LEU A 209 10.35 -12.89 -25.32
C LEU A 209 9.60 -14.22 -25.16
N ALA A 210 10.09 -15.27 -25.82
CA ALA A 210 9.60 -16.62 -25.61
C ALA A 210 10.38 -17.26 -24.46
N VAL A 211 9.69 -17.98 -23.58
CA VAL A 211 10.28 -18.66 -22.43
C VAL A 211 9.79 -20.10 -22.35
N ASN A 212 10.67 -21.03 -21.91
CA ASN A 212 10.33 -22.40 -21.65
C ASN A 212 9.92 -22.57 -20.18
N GLU A 213 8.63 -22.48 -19.89
CA GLU A 213 8.11 -22.52 -18.53
C GLU A 213 8.37 -23.85 -17.84
N PHE A 214 8.89 -23.79 -16.62
CA PHE A 214 9.23 -24.96 -15.82
C PHE A 214 8.54 -24.99 -14.47
N LEU A 215 8.61 -23.89 -13.71
CA LEU A 215 8.13 -23.83 -12.35
C LEU A 215 7.46 -22.47 -12.08
N GLU A 216 6.35 -22.46 -11.33
CA GLU A 216 5.68 -21.24 -10.88
C GLU A 216 5.79 -21.13 -9.36
N LEU A 217 6.23 -19.95 -8.86
CA LEU A 217 6.56 -19.67 -7.47
C LEU A 217 5.95 -18.33 -7.05
N ASN A 218 5.67 -18.17 -5.77
CA ASN A 218 5.07 -16.93 -5.21
C ASN A 218 6.05 -16.09 -4.38
N SER A 219 7.35 -16.40 -4.40
CA SER A 219 8.42 -15.68 -3.72
C SER A 219 9.51 -15.29 -4.70
N LEU A 220 9.81 -13.99 -4.80
CA LEU A 220 10.90 -13.45 -5.63
C LEU A 220 12.27 -13.91 -5.12
N GLU A 221 12.43 -13.97 -3.79
CA GLU A 221 13.68 -14.38 -3.14
C GLU A 221 14.00 -15.85 -3.46
N VAL A 222 13.00 -16.73 -3.39
CA VAL A 222 13.17 -18.14 -3.75
C VAL A 222 13.49 -18.29 -5.22
N ILE A 223 12.87 -17.51 -6.11
CA ILE A 223 13.19 -17.53 -7.55
C ILE A 223 14.65 -17.14 -7.77
N VAL A 224 15.11 -16.05 -7.18
CA VAL A 224 16.50 -15.57 -7.32
C VAL A 224 17.47 -16.60 -6.75
N GLU A 225 17.15 -17.25 -5.64
CA GLU A 225 17.99 -18.30 -5.06
C GLU A 225 18.11 -19.52 -5.97
N LEU A 226 17.00 -19.98 -6.56
CA LEU A 226 17.01 -21.07 -7.52
C LEU A 226 17.79 -20.72 -8.79
N VAL A 227 17.68 -19.48 -9.27
CA VAL A 227 18.49 -18.98 -10.39
C VAL A 227 19.99 -19.00 -10.02
N ARG A 228 20.36 -18.57 -8.81
CA ARG A 228 21.75 -18.64 -8.31
C ARG A 228 22.30 -20.05 -8.32
N GLN A 229 21.47 -21.03 -7.98
CA GLN A 229 21.81 -22.45 -8.00
C GLN A 229 21.84 -23.06 -9.42
N GLY A 230 21.56 -22.28 -10.46
CA GLY A 230 21.56 -22.76 -11.84
C GLY A 230 20.31 -23.56 -12.25
N ALA A 231 19.22 -23.50 -11.44
CA ALA A 231 17.99 -24.22 -11.73
C ALA A 231 17.19 -23.65 -12.92
N GLY A 232 17.54 -22.46 -13.41
CA GLY A 232 16.90 -21.83 -14.55
C GLY A 232 17.13 -20.33 -14.63
N VAL A 233 16.27 -19.68 -15.42
CA VAL A 233 16.29 -18.24 -15.67
C VAL A 233 14.94 -17.63 -15.30
N SER A 234 14.91 -16.32 -15.04
CA SER A 234 13.65 -15.64 -14.69
C SER A 234 13.61 -14.20 -15.18
N VAL A 235 12.42 -13.61 -15.11
CA VAL A 235 12.21 -12.15 -15.14
C VAL A 235 11.65 -11.74 -13.79
N VAL A 236 12.34 -10.81 -13.13
CA VAL A 236 11.97 -10.32 -11.80
C VAL A 236 12.08 -8.79 -11.73
N PRO A 237 11.39 -8.09 -10.81
CA PRO A 237 11.67 -6.69 -10.55
C PRO A 237 13.07 -6.55 -9.93
N LEU A 238 13.83 -5.61 -10.40
CA LEU A 238 15.09 -5.20 -9.76
C LEU A 238 14.70 -4.44 -8.49
N LEU A 239 14.75 -5.16 -7.36
CA LEU A 239 14.27 -4.62 -6.08
C LEU A 239 15.13 -3.44 -5.65
N GLU A 240 14.50 -2.30 -5.36
CA GLU A 240 15.16 -1.06 -4.91
C GLU A 240 16.08 -1.28 -3.70
N TYR A 241 15.74 -2.26 -2.85
CA TYR A 241 16.46 -2.57 -1.62
C TYR A 241 16.96 -4.02 -1.59
N GLY A 242 17.07 -4.66 -2.76
CA GLY A 242 17.59 -6.02 -2.89
C GLY A 242 19.11 -6.04 -3.07
N SER A 243 19.81 -6.86 -2.31
CA SER A 243 21.28 -7.02 -2.43
C SER A 243 21.71 -7.95 -3.56
N TRP A 244 20.79 -8.72 -4.14
CA TRP A 244 21.12 -9.76 -5.11
C TRP A 244 21.57 -9.24 -6.49
N ALA A 245 21.24 -7.98 -6.82
CA ALA A 245 21.60 -7.36 -8.11
C ALA A 245 23.14 -7.24 -8.31
N SER A 246 23.89 -7.14 -7.22
CA SER A 246 25.35 -7.10 -7.21
C SER A 246 26.02 -8.45 -6.91
N ASP A 247 25.25 -9.52 -6.87
CA ASP A 247 25.76 -10.86 -6.61
C ASP A 247 26.57 -11.36 -7.83
N PRO A 248 27.88 -11.67 -7.69
CA PRO A 248 28.72 -12.15 -8.78
C PRO A 248 28.29 -13.51 -9.34
N ALA A 249 27.49 -14.29 -8.61
CA ALA A 249 26.91 -15.54 -9.08
C ALA A 249 25.71 -15.36 -10.03
N LEU A 250 25.27 -14.14 -10.24
CA LEU A 250 24.10 -13.82 -11.07
C LEU A 250 24.48 -12.93 -12.27
N VAL A 251 23.85 -13.17 -13.39
CA VAL A 251 23.80 -12.25 -14.53
C VAL A 251 22.45 -11.54 -14.51
N VAL A 252 22.48 -10.21 -14.50
CA VAL A 252 21.30 -9.34 -14.48
C VAL A 252 21.30 -8.49 -15.74
N LEU A 253 20.33 -8.69 -16.62
CA LEU A 253 20.24 -7.98 -17.89
C LEU A 253 18.94 -7.15 -17.95
N PRO A 254 19.02 -5.87 -18.34
CA PRO A 254 17.86 -5.03 -18.50
C PRO A 254 16.99 -5.54 -19.66
N LEU A 255 15.66 -5.39 -19.50
CA LEU A 255 14.74 -5.50 -20.63
C LEU A 255 14.74 -4.20 -21.45
N ALA A 256 13.98 -4.17 -22.57
CA ALA A 256 13.92 -2.97 -23.41
C ALA A 256 13.45 -1.72 -22.62
N LYS A 257 13.90 -0.54 -23.02
CA LYS A 257 13.66 0.75 -22.31
C LYS A 257 12.19 1.07 -22.01
N ASN A 258 11.27 0.63 -22.88
CA ASN A 258 9.83 0.87 -22.72
C ASN A 258 9.10 -0.26 -21.98
N THR A 259 9.82 -1.16 -21.32
CA THR A 259 9.21 -2.23 -20.53
C THR A 259 8.46 -1.63 -19.34
N PRO A 260 7.24 -2.10 -19.04
CA PRO A 260 6.50 -1.66 -17.87
C PRO A 260 7.29 -1.83 -16.58
N ARG A 261 7.26 -0.82 -15.71
CA ARG A 261 7.94 -0.85 -14.41
C ARG A 261 6.96 -1.27 -13.31
N ARG A 262 7.46 -1.92 -12.29
CA ARG A 262 6.71 -2.24 -11.08
C ARG A 262 6.69 -1.00 -10.19
N VAL A 263 5.50 -0.49 -9.88
CA VAL A 263 5.35 0.65 -8.96
C VAL A 263 4.92 0.13 -7.60
N VAL A 264 5.65 0.54 -6.56
CA VAL A 264 5.34 0.26 -5.17
C VAL A 264 4.89 1.55 -4.50
N GLY A 265 3.84 1.48 -3.72
CA GLY A 265 3.26 2.64 -3.06
C GLY A 265 2.63 2.29 -1.72
N MET A 266 2.28 3.32 -0.97
CA MET A 266 1.56 3.19 0.29
C MET A 266 0.07 3.36 0.05
N LEU A 267 -0.70 2.41 0.57
CA LEU A 267 -2.14 2.44 0.66
C LEU A 267 -2.54 2.80 2.08
N GLU A 268 -3.39 3.80 2.25
CA GLU A 268 -3.90 4.25 3.54
C GLU A 268 -5.36 4.68 3.42
N ARG A 269 -6.11 4.75 4.51
CA ARG A 269 -7.43 5.38 4.49
C ARG A 269 -7.27 6.88 4.24
N LYS A 270 -8.22 7.48 3.51
CA LYS A 270 -8.24 8.95 3.32
C LYS A 270 -8.42 9.71 4.63
N ILE A 271 -8.98 9.06 5.63
CA ILE A 271 -9.32 9.67 6.90
C ILE A 271 -8.87 8.76 8.03
N HIS A 272 -7.86 9.20 8.72
CA HIS A 272 -7.33 8.59 9.94
C HIS A 272 -6.50 9.64 10.70
N ASP A 273 -6.17 9.35 11.94
CA ASP A 273 -5.41 10.23 12.84
C ASP A 273 -3.88 10.05 12.75
N ARG A 274 -3.38 9.23 11.81
CA ARG A 274 -1.96 8.87 11.66
C ARG A 274 -1.28 9.53 10.45
N HIS A 275 -1.89 10.55 9.83
CA HIS A 275 -1.35 11.20 8.63
C HIS A 275 0.08 11.71 8.77
N ALA A 276 0.44 12.28 9.92
CA ALA A 276 1.79 12.79 10.18
C ALA A 276 2.82 11.64 10.13
N VAL A 277 2.55 10.54 10.82
CA VAL A 277 3.42 9.35 10.82
C VAL A 277 3.52 8.76 9.42
N MET A 278 2.39 8.59 8.70
CA MET A 278 2.40 8.03 7.35
C MET A 278 3.20 8.91 6.38
N ARG A 279 3.09 10.23 6.49
CA ARG A 279 3.87 11.17 5.68
C ARG A 279 5.37 11.01 5.93
N VAL A 280 5.80 10.95 7.18
CA VAL A 280 7.21 10.77 7.52
C VAL A 280 7.73 9.44 7.00
N VAL A 281 6.98 8.35 7.13
CA VAL A 281 7.35 7.05 6.54
C VAL A 281 7.46 7.13 5.02
N GLN A 282 6.48 7.76 4.34
CA GLN A 282 6.50 7.94 2.88
C GLN A 282 7.72 8.75 2.42
N ASP A 283 8.00 9.87 3.09
CA ASP A 283 9.09 10.78 2.72
C ASP A 283 10.45 10.11 2.96
N SER A 284 10.60 9.33 4.05
CA SER A 284 11.81 8.57 4.34
C SER A 284 12.07 7.47 3.30
N ILE A 285 11.04 6.72 2.88
CA ILE A 285 11.17 5.72 1.81
C ILE A 285 11.58 6.40 0.49
N ARG A 286 10.94 7.52 0.12
CA ARG A 286 11.26 8.25 -1.12
C ARG A 286 12.67 8.85 -1.12
N ALA A 287 13.10 9.41 0.01
CA ALA A 287 14.43 9.99 0.15
C ALA A 287 15.51 8.91 -0.05
N ARG A 288 15.30 7.73 0.54
CA ARG A 288 16.22 6.61 0.42
C ARG A 288 16.28 6.05 -1.00
N SER A 289 15.14 5.92 -1.68
CA SER A 289 15.08 5.50 -3.08
C SER A 289 15.87 6.45 -4.00
N ARG A 290 15.75 7.75 -3.80
CA ARG A 290 16.53 8.75 -4.57
C ARG A 290 18.04 8.62 -4.33
N ALA A 291 18.45 8.37 -3.09
CA ALA A 291 19.86 8.20 -2.74
C ALA A 291 20.47 6.94 -3.37
N GLY A 292 19.70 5.83 -3.42
CA GLY A 292 20.11 4.59 -4.09
C GLY A 292 20.33 4.75 -5.60
N HIS A 293 19.44 5.50 -6.28
CA HIS A 293 19.58 5.77 -7.72
C HIS A 293 20.81 6.66 -8.03
N ALA A 294 21.11 7.66 -7.20
CA ALA A 294 22.25 8.55 -7.40
C ALA A 294 23.60 7.83 -7.22
N ALA A 295 23.66 6.78 -6.39
CA ALA A 295 24.86 5.97 -6.18
C ALA A 295 25.07 4.90 -7.26
N GLY A 296 24.04 4.54 -8.03
CA GLY A 296 24.10 3.54 -9.12
C GLY A 296 24.46 4.14 -10.49
N ASP A 297 24.35 5.45 -10.66
CA ASP A 297 24.68 6.18 -11.90
C ASP A 297 26.12 6.79 -11.87
N ALA A 298 26.89 6.58 -10.82
CA ALA A 298 28.28 7.02 -10.66
C ALA A 298 29.25 5.83 -10.78
#